data_1234c99d70c17ecee693b7f406b07ac1
#
_entry.id   1234c99d70c17ecee693b7f406b07ac1
#
_cell.length_a   1.000
_cell.length_b   1.000
_cell.length_c   1.000
_cell.angle_alpha   90.00
_cell.angle_beta   90.00
_cell.angle_gamma   90.00
#
_symmetry.space_group_name_H-M   'P 1'
#
loop_
_entity.id
_entity.type
_entity.pdbx_description
1 polymer ?
#
loop_
_entity_poly.entity_id
_entity_poly.type
_entity_poly.pdbx_seq_one_letter_code
_entity_poly.pdbx_strand_id
1 'polypeptide(L)'
;RITRAAIEWFIQHRKLNRFNTFIHVIDKRLWPEDDGACITVGAQSKPRYFEIEMENRLDNKEQYLTTLFHELVHFEQRVRGTHTVRYDTRLCRSVNKWHGEVIPPETAYMDEPWEVEAYGTEKELYNSYRKYEANLKD
;
A
#
# COMPACT_ATOMS: atom_id res chain seq x y z
N ARG A 1 -17.51 -3.45 -1.25
CA ARG A 1 -18.13 -3.43 0.08
C ARG A 1 -17.18 -3.94 1.16
N ILE A 2 -16.66 -5.15 0.98
CA ILE A 2 -15.61 -5.73 1.83
C ILE A 2 -14.36 -4.85 1.81
N THR A 3 -13.99 -4.40 0.62
CA THR A 3 -12.82 -3.55 0.39
C THR A 3 -12.92 -2.24 1.17
N ARG A 4 -14.08 -1.60 1.07
CA ARG A 4 -14.29 -0.32 1.74
C ARG A 4 -14.19 -0.45 3.26
N ALA A 5 -14.79 -1.50 3.82
CA ALA A 5 -14.75 -1.74 5.25
C ALA A 5 -13.32 -1.97 5.74
N ALA A 6 -12.53 -2.72 4.97
CA ALA A 6 -11.14 -2.99 5.31
C ALA A 6 -10.30 -1.72 5.28
N ILE A 7 -10.51 -0.88 4.27
CA ILE A 7 -9.78 0.39 4.13
C ILE A 7 -10.13 1.33 5.27
N GLU A 8 -11.41 1.45 5.60
CA GLU A 8 -11.84 2.31 6.71
C GLU A 8 -11.23 1.84 8.03
N TRP A 9 -11.24 0.52 8.26
CA TRP A 9 -10.61 -0.03 9.45
C TRP A 9 -9.11 0.28 9.48
N PHE A 10 -8.42 0.09 8.36
CA PHE A 10 -6.98 0.32 8.28
C PHE A 10 -6.64 1.78 8.62
N ILE A 11 -7.38 2.71 8.05
CA ILE A 11 -7.16 4.14 8.27
C ILE A 11 -7.32 4.48 9.75
N GLN A 12 -8.34 3.94 10.41
CA GLN A 12 -8.55 4.16 11.85
C GLN A 12 -7.49 3.46 12.68
N HIS A 13 -7.21 2.21 12.36
CA HIS A 13 -6.25 1.40 13.10
C HIS A 13 -4.84 1.99 13.07
N ARG A 14 -4.45 2.54 11.92
CA ARG A 14 -3.14 3.15 11.74
C ARG A 14 -3.14 4.65 12.02
N LYS A 15 -4.25 5.20 12.46
CA LYS A 15 -4.40 6.63 12.82
C LYS A 15 -4.04 7.54 11.65
N LEU A 16 -4.53 7.21 10.46
CA LEU A 16 -4.28 7.97 9.25
C LEU A 16 -5.41 8.93 8.90
N ASN A 17 -6.47 8.96 9.71
CA ASN A 17 -7.67 9.77 9.44
C ASN A 17 -7.39 11.27 9.44
N ARG A 18 -6.29 11.72 10.06
CA ARG A 18 -5.90 13.13 10.03
C ARG A 18 -5.35 13.59 8.68
N PHE A 19 -4.93 12.63 7.84
CA PHE A 19 -4.44 12.96 6.52
C PHE A 19 -5.61 13.02 5.55
N ASN A 20 -5.65 14.07 4.75
CA ASN A 20 -6.75 14.29 3.80
C ASN A 20 -6.40 13.58 2.50
N THR A 21 -6.71 12.29 2.41
CA THR A 21 -6.32 11.45 1.31
C THR A 21 -7.52 10.82 0.62
N PHE A 22 -7.30 10.41 -0.63
CA PHE A 22 -8.32 9.77 -1.46
C PHE A 22 -7.74 8.48 -2.02
N ILE A 23 -8.50 7.39 -1.89
CA ILE A 23 -8.10 6.08 -2.40
C ILE A 23 -9.19 5.58 -3.34
N HIS A 24 -8.79 5.24 -4.55
CA HIS A 24 -9.67 4.63 -5.54
C HIS A 24 -9.18 3.23 -5.80
N VAL A 25 -10.03 2.23 -5.59
CA VAL A 25 -9.66 0.82 -5.79
C VAL A 25 -10.27 0.34 -7.10
N ILE A 26 -9.44 -0.29 -7.91
CA ILE A 26 -9.83 -0.83 -9.20
C ILE A 26 -9.48 -2.31 -9.25
N ASP A 27 -10.46 -3.15 -9.56
CA ASP A 27 -10.20 -4.55 -9.84
C ASP A 27 -9.89 -4.69 -11.31
N LYS A 28 -8.72 -5.24 -11.64
CA LYS A 28 -8.31 -5.41 -13.02
C LYS A 28 -7.38 -6.62 -13.14
N ARG A 29 -7.02 -6.96 -14.37
CA ARG A 29 -6.17 -8.12 -14.61
C ARG A 29 -4.72 -7.71 -14.50
N LEU A 30 -4.05 -8.16 -13.43
CA LEU A 30 -2.63 -7.90 -13.18
C LEU A 30 -1.78 -9.15 -13.35
N TRP A 31 -2.39 -10.31 -13.09
CA TRP A 31 -1.71 -11.59 -13.22
C TRP A 31 -1.24 -11.81 -14.67
N PRO A 32 -0.05 -12.40 -14.91
CA PRO A 32 0.78 -13.07 -13.91
C PRO A 32 1.81 -12.20 -13.20
N GLU A 33 1.91 -10.93 -13.50
CA GLU A 33 2.99 -10.09 -12.96
C GLU A 33 2.78 -9.71 -11.50
N ASP A 34 1.55 -9.30 -11.15
CA ASP A 34 1.26 -8.80 -9.82
C ASP A 34 -0.11 -9.27 -9.33
N ASP A 35 -0.29 -9.25 -8.01
CA ASP A 35 -1.60 -9.45 -7.37
C ASP A 35 -2.25 -8.12 -7.00
N GLY A 36 -1.44 -7.09 -6.82
CA GLY A 36 -1.92 -5.75 -6.51
C GLY A 36 -0.87 -4.71 -6.77
N ALA A 37 -1.27 -3.46 -6.75
CA ALA A 37 -0.37 -2.33 -6.91
C ALA A 37 -0.95 -1.10 -6.24
N CYS A 38 -0.09 -0.28 -5.67
CA CYS A 38 -0.46 1.01 -5.11
C CYS A 38 0.21 2.10 -5.95
N ILE A 39 -0.61 2.93 -6.57
CA ILE A 39 -0.14 3.95 -7.50
C ILE A 39 -0.51 5.31 -6.96
N THR A 40 0.45 6.24 -6.95
CA THR A 40 0.18 7.62 -6.57
C THR A 40 -0.26 8.41 -7.80
N VAL A 41 -1.18 9.34 -7.57
CA VAL A 41 -1.64 10.24 -8.62
C VAL A 41 -1.03 11.61 -8.37
N GLY A 42 -0.27 12.10 -9.35
CA GLY A 42 0.44 13.36 -9.23
C GLY A 42 1.90 13.14 -8.86
N ALA A 43 2.65 14.23 -8.78
CA ALA A 43 4.11 14.20 -8.62
C ALA A 43 4.58 14.74 -7.26
N GLN A 44 3.71 14.85 -6.27
CA GLN A 44 4.05 15.37 -4.95
C GLN A 44 4.92 14.38 -4.18
N SER A 45 5.82 14.90 -3.34
CA SER A 45 6.64 14.07 -2.46
C SER A 45 5.79 13.40 -1.38
N LYS A 46 4.66 14.05 -0.99
CA LYS A 46 3.65 13.49 -0.09
C LYS A 46 2.32 13.46 -0.81
N PRO A 47 2.07 12.43 -1.59
CA PRO A 47 0.84 12.36 -2.40
C PRO A 47 -0.40 12.24 -1.52
N ARG A 48 -1.54 12.69 -2.06
CA ARG A 48 -2.84 12.61 -1.38
C ARG A 48 -3.84 11.75 -2.14
N TYR A 49 -3.57 11.50 -3.42
CA TYR A 49 -4.47 10.74 -4.26
C TYR A 49 -3.79 9.42 -4.64
N PHE A 50 -4.50 8.33 -4.40
CA PHE A 50 -3.95 6.98 -4.61
C PHE A 50 -4.94 6.13 -5.39
N GLU A 51 -4.40 5.27 -6.23
CA GLU A 51 -5.16 4.24 -6.87
C GLU A 51 -4.57 2.90 -6.45
N ILE A 52 -5.41 2.02 -5.94
CA ILE A 52 -5.01 0.66 -5.60
C ILE A 52 -5.61 -0.26 -6.64
N GLU A 53 -4.76 -0.98 -7.35
CA GLU A 53 -5.18 -1.96 -8.34
C GLU A 53 -5.09 -3.35 -7.71
N MET A 54 -6.17 -4.12 -7.85
CA MET A 54 -6.25 -5.46 -7.31
C MET A 54 -6.49 -6.45 -8.43
N GLU A 55 -5.81 -7.60 -8.39
CA GLU A 55 -6.01 -8.66 -9.36
C GLU A 55 -7.46 -9.18 -9.25
N ASN A 56 -8.19 -9.19 -10.36
CA ASN A 56 -9.60 -9.52 -10.35
C ASN A 56 -9.89 -11.03 -10.25
N ARG A 57 -8.85 -11.87 -10.22
CA ARG A 57 -8.99 -13.32 -10.07
C ARG A 57 -8.72 -13.80 -8.66
N LEU A 58 -8.46 -12.89 -7.72
CA LEU A 58 -8.29 -13.24 -6.33
C LEU A 58 -9.66 -13.53 -5.73
N ASP A 59 -10.03 -14.79 -5.67
CA ASP A 59 -11.34 -15.22 -5.19
C ASP A 59 -11.34 -15.67 -3.72
N ASN A 60 -10.16 -15.89 -3.16
CA ASN A 60 -9.99 -16.24 -1.76
C ASN A 60 -9.95 -14.96 -0.93
N LYS A 61 -10.87 -14.85 0.05
CA LYS A 61 -10.98 -13.65 0.90
C LYS A 61 -9.68 -13.33 1.63
N GLU A 62 -9.03 -14.35 2.17
CA GLU A 62 -7.76 -14.16 2.89
C GLU A 62 -6.70 -13.59 1.95
N GLN A 63 -6.54 -14.18 0.79
CA GLN A 63 -5.57 -13.73 -0.18
C GLN A 63 -5.86 -12.30 -0.65
N TYR A 64 -7.12 -12.01 -0.92
CA TYR A 64 -7.54 -10.68 -1.33
C TYR A 64 -7.21 -9.63 -0.27
N LEU A 65 -7.62 -9.89 0.97
CA LEU A 65 -7.40 -8.92 2.05
C LEU A 65 -5.93 -8.77 2.41
N THR A 66 -5.16 -9.86 2.40
CA THR A 66 -3.72 -9.79 2.67
C THR A 66 -3.04 -8.92 1.61
N THR A 67 -3.39 -9.11 0.34
CA THR A 67 -2.85 -8.30 -0.75
C THR A 67 -3.27 -6.84 -0.60
N LEU A 68 -4.54 -6.60 -0.27
CA LEU A 68 -5.04 -5.25 -0.05
C LEU A 68 -4.27 -4.55 1.07
N PHE A 69 -4.03 -5.23 2.19
CA PHE A 69 -3.27 -4.65 3.30
C PHE A 69 -1.83 -4.40 2.92
N HIS A 70 -1.24 -5.26 2.10
CA HIS A 70 0.10 -5.02 1.56
C HIS A 70 0.14 -3.68 0.82
N GLU A 71 -0.83 -3.44 -0.06
CA GLU A 71 -0.89 -2.18 -0.81
C GLU A 71 -1.21 -0.99 0.10
N LEU A 72 -2.02 -1.20 1.12
CA LEU A 72 -2.33 -0.14 2.08
C LEU A 72 -1.11 0.24 2.93
N VAL A 73 -0.20 -0.70 3.19
CA VAL A 73 1.07 -0.37 3.84
C VAL A 73 1.87 0.59 2.95
N HIS A 74 1.92 0.33 1.65
CA HIS A 74 2.57 1.26 0.71
C HIS A 74 1.89 2.63 0.73
N PHE A 75 0.57 2.66 0.78
CA PHE A 75 -0.17 3.90 0.93
C PHE A 75 0.29 4.68 2.17
N GLU A 76 0.37 4.00 3.32
CA GLU A 76 0.81 4.63 4.56
C GLU A 76 2.23 5.17 4.45
N GLN A 77 3.15 4.39 3.87
CA GLN A 77 4.55 4.77 3.69
C GLN A 77 4.66 6.09 2.91
N ARG A 78 3.84 6.22 1.86
CA ARG A 78 3.88 7.41 1.01
C ARG A 78 3.21 8.60 1.68
N VAL A 79 2.09 8.40 2.36
CA VAL A 79 1.37 9.47 3.06
C VAL A 79 2.23 10.04 4.18
N ARG A 80 2.90 9.19 4.94
CA ARG A 80 3.75 9.64 6.05
C ARG A 80 5.10 10.18 5.59
N GLY A 81 5.46 9.95 4.33
CA GLY A 81 6.75 10.39 3.81
C GLY A 81 7.91 9.50 4.23
N THR A 82 7.63 8.32 4.78
CA THR A 82 8.66 7.32 5.08
C THR A 82 9.34 6.88 3.79
N HIS A 83 8.54 6.65 2.76
CA HIS A 83 9.00 6.34 1.41
C HIS A 83 8.65 7.52 0.52
N THR A 84 9.66 8.16 -0.07
CA THR A 84 9.45 9.24 -1.02
C THR A 84 10.05 8.87 -2.36
N VAL A 85 9.38 9.31 -3.43
CA VAL A 85 9.84 9.08 -4.79
C VAL A 85 9.84 10.44 -5.50
N ARG A 86 10.98 10.79 -6.07
CA ARG A 86 11.13 12.07 -6.75
C ARG A 86 11.92 11.87 -8.02
N TYR A 87 11.43 12.44 -9.12
CA TYR A 87 12.16 12.37 -10.37
C TYR A 87 13.32 13.38 -10.33
N ASP A 88 14.53 12.88 -10.60
CA ASP A 88 15.72 13.71 -10.67
C ASP A 88 16.07 13.95 -12.15
N THR A 89 15.94 15.20 -12.59
CA THR A 89 16.16 15.55 -14.00
C THR A 89 17.62 15.41 -14.42
N ARG A 90 18.55 15.56 -13.49
CA ARG A 90 19.98 15.40 -13.81
C ARG A 90 20.32 13.95 -14.07
N LEU A 91 19.72 13.06 -13.27
CA LEU A 91 19.95 11.62 -13.39
C LEU A 91 19.02 10.95 -14.38
N CYS A 92 17.99 11.67 -14.84
CA CYS A 92 16.95 11.16 -15.73
C CYS A 92 16.30 9.89 -15.19
N ARG A 93 16.03 9.86 -13.88
CA ARG A 93 15.40 8.71 -13.22
C ARG A 93 14.73 9.14 -11.93
N SER A 94 13.85 8.28 -11.43
CA SER A 94 13.25 8.46 -10.11
C SER A 94 14.25 8.09 -9.03
N VAL A 95 14.28 8.87 -7.95
CA VAL A 95 15.10 8.60 -6.78
C VAL A 95 14.17 8.24 -5.64
N ASN A 96 14.39 7.07 -5.05
CA ASN A 96 13.63 6.58 -3.91
C ASN A 96 14.42 6.84 -2.63
N LYS A 97 13.72 7.33 -1.60
CA LYS A 97 14.31 7.51 -0.28
C LYS A 97 13.45 6.78 0.75
N TRP A 98 14.13 6.23 1.73
CA TRP A 98 13.49 5.55 2.86
C TRP A 98 14.04 6.17 4.13
N HIS A 99 13.14 6.76 4.94
CA HIS A 99 13.54 7.55 6.12
C HIS A 99 14.59 8.61 5.77
N GLY A 100 14.45 9.21 4.59
CA GLY A 100 15.34 10.27 4.13
C GLY A 100 16.63 9.80 3.47
N GLU A 101 16.90 8.49 3.46
CA GLU A 101 18.11 7.95 2.85
C GLU A 101 17.84 7.43 1.45
N VAL A 102 18.73 7.76 0.52
CA VAL A 102 18.61 7.30 -0.86
C VAL A 102 18.82 5.80 -0.94
N ILE A 103 17.89 5.11 -1.60
CA ILE A 103 18.00 3.68 -1.83
C ILE A 103 18.53 3.47 -3.25
N PRO A 104 19.61 2.68 -3.41
CA PRO A 104 20.20 2.48 -4.74
C PRO A 104 19.22 1.88 -5.73
N PRO A 105 19.21 2.33 -6.99
CA PRO A 105 18.26 1.85 -7.98
C PRO A 105 18.45 0.38 -8.34
N GLU A 106 19.63 -0.17 -8.10
CA GLU A 106 19.93 -1.59 -8.38
C GLU A 106 19.50 -2.52 -7.25
N THR A 107 18.87 -2.00 -6.18
CA THR A 107 18.38 -2.81 -5.07
C THR A 107 17.37 -3.84 -5.58
N ALA A 108 17.57 -5.10 -5.22
CA ALA A 108 16.64 -6.15 -5.60
C ALA A 108 15.27 -5.92 -4.96
N TYR A 109 14.20 -6.31 -5.66
CA TYR A 109 12.83 -6.07 -5.21
C TYR A 109 12.60 -6.51 -3.76
N MET A 110 13.04 -7.72 -3.40
CA MET A 110 12.82 -8.24 -2.05
C MET A 110 13.70 -7.60 -0.99
N ASP A 111 14.66 -6.77 -1.39
CA ASP A 111 15.53 -6.03 -0.48
C ASP A 111 15.12 -4.57 -0.35
N GLU A 112 14.16 -4.13 -1.15
CA GLU A 112 13.64 -2.76 -1.04
C GLU A 112 12.95 -2.60 0.32
N PRO A 113 13.35 -1.61 1.13
CA PRO A 113 12.82 -1.54 2.51
C PRO A 113 11.31 -1.36 2.59
N TRP A 114 10.70 -0.72 1.62
CA TRP A 114 9.24 -0.57 1.61
C TRP A 114 8.55 -1.91 1.35
N GLU A 115 9.17 -2.81 0.58
CA GLU A 115 8.62 -4.15 0.38
C GLU A 115 8.87 -5.04 1.59
N VAL A 116 10.05 -4.93 2.19
CA VAL A 116 10.36 -5.68 3.41
C VAL A 116 9.32 -5.38 4.50
N GLU A 117 9.01 -4.11 4.70
CA GLU A 117 8.01 -3.72 5.68
C GLU A 117 6.61 -4.22 5.32
N ALA A 118 6.22 -4.08 4.04
CA ALA A 118 4.89 -4.49 3.60
C ALA A 118 4.69 -6.00 3.75
N TYR A 119 5.64 -6.80 3.31
CA TYR A 119 5.57 -8.25 3.46
C TYR A 119 5.61 -8.68 4.93
N GLY A 120 6.36 -7.95 5.76
CA GLY A 120 6.46 -8.25 7.18
C GLY A 120 5.24 -7.86 7.99
N THR A 121 4.36 -7.04 7.45
CA THR A 121 3.21 -6.46 8.18
C THR A 121 1.86 -6.98 7.70
N GLU A 122 1.78 -7.40 6.44
CA GLU A 122 0.49 -7.72 5.81
C GLU A 122 -0.31 -8.79 6.54
N LYS A 123 0.35 -9.83 7.02
CA LYS A 123 -0.33 -10.95 7.68
C LYS A 123 -0.84 -10.55 9.06
N GLU A 124 -0.08 -9.76 9.77
CA GLU A 124 -0.50 -9.24 11.07
C GLU A 124 -1.72 -8.35 10.93
N LEU A 125 -1.74 -7.51 9.91
CA LEU A 125 -2.90 -6.65 9.63
C LEU A 125 -4.13 -7.47 9.30
N TYR A 126 -3.97 -8.50 8.47
CA TYR A 126 -5.07 -9.38 8.15
C TYR A 126 -5.64 -10.04 9.41
N ASN A 127 -4.78 -10.56 10.27
CA ASN A 127 -5.22 -11.22 11.50
C ASN A 127 -5.93 -10.25 12.44
N SER A 128 -5.42 -9.02 12.56
CA SER A 128 -6.05 -7.99 13.38
C SER A 128 -7.43 -7.60 12.84
N TYR A 129 -7.54 -7.48 11.53
CA TYR A 129 -8.81 -7.15 10.90
C TYR A 129 -9.83 -8.26 11.09
N ARG A 130 -9.41 -9.52 11.00
CA ARG A 130 -10.31 -10.66 11.24
C ARG A 130 -10.89 -10.62 12.64
N LYS A 131 -10.08 -10.31 13.63
CA LYS A 131 -10.56 -10.18 15.01
C LYS A 131 -11.58 -9.06 15.13
N TYR A 132 -11.31 -7.94 14.49
CA TYR A 132 -12.23 -6.81 14.47
C TYR A 132 -13.57 -7.21 13.86
N GLU A 133 -13.54 -7.88 12.71
CA GLU A 133 -14.76 -8.36 12.03
C GLU A 133 -15.56 -9.32 12.93
N ALA A 134 -14.86 -10.24 13.58
CA ALA A 134 -15.52 -11.22 14.46
C ALA A 134 -16.24 -10.51 15.61
N ASN A 135 -15.62 -9.48 16.17
CA ASN A 135 -16.22 -8.74 17.28
C ASN A 135 -17.44 -7.93 16.85
N LEU A 136 -17.52 -7.53 15.59
CA LEU A 136 -18.69 -6.80 15.07
C LEU A 136 -19.94 -7.67 15.00
N LYS A 137 -19.78 -8.99 14.90
CA LYS A 137 -20.89 -9.92 14.78
C LYS A 137 -21.51 -10.31 16.12
N ASP A 138 -20.85 -9.97 17.19
CA ASP A 138 -21.33 -10.18 18.54
C ASP A 138 -22.11 -8.95 19.04
#